data_44a213e5420780300873cd57a9a5a4ad
#
_entry.id   44a213e5420780300873cd57a9a5a4ad
#
_cell.length_a   1.000
_cell.length_b   1.000
_cell.length_c   1.000
_cell.angle_alpha   90.00
_cell.angle_beta   90.00
_cell.angle_gamma   90.00
#
_symmetry.space_group_name_H-M   'P 1'
#
loop_
_entity.id
_entity.type
_entity.pdbx_description
1 polymer ?
#
loop_
_entity_poly.entity_id
_entity_poly.type
_entity_poly.pdbx_seq_one_letter_code
_entity_poly.pdbx_strand_id
1 'polypeptide(L)'
;MRAAGQATRDRILAAAKAEFAEYGTAGARINRIAAAAHASKDRLYAYFPGKSELYAAVTEQWTRQTTAETALRADDLPGYVGRLFDHFLAHPENARLQAWAELEPADERIDQVLRRSVDPKLAEIRRGQREGLVTTDIAAPMLLRMLTELARSTAVHAGAGPAARIGAQRSAVVLATRRLAGPSAAESAERDQAVAPPAGASP
;
A
#
# COMPACT_ATOMS: atom_id res chain seq x y z
N MET A 1 18.51 -1.92 30.28
CA MET A 1 18.56 -0.57 29.66
C MET A 1 18.14 -0.54 28.18
N ARG A 2 18.49 -1.51 27.33
CA ARG A 2 18.08 -1.53 25.89
C ARG A 2 16.56 -1.63 25.70
N ALA A 3 15.85 -2.47 26.48
CA ALA A 3 14.40 -2.64 26.37
C ALA A 3 13.59 -1.37 26.68
N ALA A 4 13.96 -0.61 27.71
CA ALA A 4 13.29 0.64 28.08
C ALA A 4 13.49 1.74 27.00
N GLY A 5 14.68 1.76 26.36
CA GLY A 5 14.95 2.64 25.24
C GLY A 5 14.11 2.32 24.02
N GLN A 6 13.99 1.03 23.68
CA GLN A 6 13.15 0.56 22.57
C GLN A 6 11.68 0.90 22.80
N ALA A 7 11.13 0.61 23.99
CA ALA A 7 9.74 0.97 24.34
C ALA A 7 9.46 2.47 24.19
N THR A 8 10.43 3.33 24.55
CA THR A 8 10.28 4.78 24.36
C THR A 8 10.28 5.16 22.88
N ARG A 9 11.19 4.58 22.09
CA ARG A 9 11.24 4.81 20.64
C ARG A 9 9.93 4.39 19.97
N ASP A 10 9.37 3.26 20.36
CA ASP A 10 8.13 2.73 19.79
C ASP A 10 6.92 3.61 20.14
N ARG A 11 6.84 4.16 21.37
CA ARG A 11 5.82 5.13 21.75
C ARG A 11 5.93 6.43 20.94
N ILE A 12 7.15 6.92 20.69
CA ILE A 12 7.37 8.12 19.86
C ILE A 12 6.91 7.85 18.43
N LEU A 13 7.24 6.69 17.84
CA LEU A 13 6.79 6.32 16.50
C LEU A 13 5.28 6.18 16.40
N ALA A 14 4.63 5.57 17.38
CA ALA A 14 3.17 5.44 17.42
C ALA A 14 2.48 6.82 17.50
N ALA A 15 2.96 7.71 18.39
CA ALA A 15 2.45 9.07 18.49
C ALA A 15 2.70 9.89 17.21
N ALA A 16 3.88 9.74 16.61
CA ALA A 16 4.22 10.39 15.35
C ALA A 16 3.34 9.90 14.19
N LYS A 17 3.09 8.58 14.10
CA LYS A 17 2.19 7.99 13.10
C LYS A 17 0.80 8.62 13.17
N ALA A 18 0.22 8.73 14.37
CA ALA A 18 -1.09 9.35 14.59
C ALA A 18 -1.08 10.84 14.19
N GLU A 19 -0.06 11.59 14.60
CA GLU A 19 0.08 13.02 14.30
C GLU A 19 0.24 13.27 12.79
N PHE A 20 1.10 12.52 12.10
CA PHE A 20 1.28 12.65 10.65
C PHE A 20 0.05 12.20 9.86
N ALA A 21 -0.64 11.15 10.30
CA ALA A 21 -1.88 10.71 9.67
C ALA A 21 -2.99 11.77 9.77
N GLU A 22 -3.03 12.55 10.84
CA GLU A 22 -4.05 13.58 11.07
C GLU A 22 -3.74 14.89 10.38
N TYR A 23 -2.46 15.34 10.39
CA TYR A 23 -2.10 16.70 10.00
C TYR A 23 -1.12 16.79 8.82
N GLY A 24 -0.70 15.67 8.24
CA GLY A 24 0.38 15.65 7.26
C GLY A 24 1.74 16.03 7.84
N THR A 25 2.76 16.12 6.99
CA THR A 25 4.09 16.56 7.45
C THR A 25 4.12 18.05 7.76
N ALA A 26 3.44 18.88 6.97
CA ALA A 26 3.40 20.34 7.18
C ALA A 26 2.71 20.70 8.51
N GLY A 27 1.55 20.12 8.80
CA GLY A 27 0.73 20.42 9.98
C GLY A 27 1.19 19.74 11.28
N ALA A 28 1.97 18.68 11.19
CA ALA A 28 2.45 17.94 12.36
C ALA A 28 3.40 18.77 13.23
N ARG A 29 3.29 18.59 14.56
CA ARG A 29 4.07 19.34 15.56
C ARG A 29 4.81 18.42 16.52
N ILE A 30 6.12 18.56 16.61
CA ILE A 30 7.00 17.79 17.49
C ILE A 30 6.55 17.85 18.95
N ASN A 31 6.03 19.01 19.39
CA ASN A 31 5.51 19.16 20.77
C ASN A 31 4.34 18.26 21.06
N ARG A 32 3.39 18.14 20.13
CA ARG A 32 2.24 17.25 20.27
C ARG A 32 2.67 15.78 20.28
N ILE A 33 3.61 15.42 19.39
CA ILE A 33 4.18 14.06 19.35
C ILE A 33 4.86 13.72 20.67
N ALA A 34 5.73 14.59 21.19
CA ALA A 34 6.45 14.36 22.44
C ALA A 34 5.49 14.19 23.62
N ALA A 35 4.48 15.07 23.72
CA ALA A 35 3.45 14.99 24.76
C ALA A 35 2.66 13.69 24.68
N ALA A 36 2.16 13.30 23.50
CA ALA A 36 1.42 12.06 23.27
C ALA A 36 2.26 10.79 23.55
N ALA A 37 3.58 10.87 23.30
CA ALA A 37 4.52 9.78 23.58
C ALA A 37 4.97 9.70 25.06
N HIS A 38 4.53 10.64 25.93
CA HIS A 38 5.05 10.81 27.28
C HIS A 38 6.59 10.90 27.31
N ALA A 39 7.15 11.70 26.40
CA ALA A 39 8.60 11.93 26.26
C ALA A 39 8.90 13.43 26.25
N SER A 40 10.11 13.81 26.69
CA SER A 40 10.59 15.17 26.47
C SER A 40 11.02 15.36 25.01
N LYS A 41 11.06 16.62 24.53
CA LYS A 41 11.59 16.94 23.20
C LYS A 41 13.02 16.45 23.02
N ASP A 42 13.88 16.66 24.01
CA ASP A 42 15.28 16.23 23.96
C ASP A 42 15.37 14.71 23.79
N ARG A 43 14.49 13.99 24.50
CA ARG A 43 14.37 12.54 24.35
C ARG A 43 13.94 12.12 22.94
N LEU A 44 12.97 12.83 22.37
CA LEU A 44 12.53 12.60 20.98
C LEU A 44 13.68 12.85 19.99
N TYR A 45 14.37 14.00 20.13
CA TYR A 45 15.49 14.35 19.26
C TYR A 45 16.72 13.43 19.42
N ALA A 46 16.89 12.80 20.60
CA ALA A 46 17.91 11.77 20.78
C ALA A 46 17.65 10.49 19.94
N TYR A 47 16.40 10.20 19.58
CA TYR A 47 16.04 9.07 18.69
C TYR A 47 15.90 9.49 17.24
N PHE A 48 15.39 10.68 16.98
CA PHE A 48 15.07 11.20 15.66
C PHE A 48 15.56 12.64 15.56
N PRO A 49 16.70 12.89 14.87
CA PRO A 49 17.34 14.20 14.84
C PRO A 49 16.47 15.34 14.29
N GLY A 50 15.43 15.00 13.51
CA GLY A 50 14.52 15.97 12.93
C GLY A 50 13.16 15.39 12.58
N LYS A 51 12.26 16.27 12.12
CA LYS A 51 10.89 15.90 11.72
C LYS A 51 10.88 15.02 10.46
N SER A 52 11.81 15.27 9.53
CA SER A 52 11.98 14.47 8.31
C SER A 52 12.43 13.05 8.63
N GLU A 53 13.40 12.87 9.52
CA GLU A 53 13.87 11.56 9.98
C GLU A 53 12.78 10.78 10.70
N LEU A 54 11.99 11.48 11.51
CA LEU A 54 10.86 10.87 12.21
C LEU A 54 9.78 10.43 11.21
N TYR A 55 9.46 11.27 10.22
CA TYR A 55 8.49 10.93 9.17
C TYR A 55 8.98 9.77 8.30
N ALA A 56 10.26 9.76 7.92
CA ALA A 56 10.86 8.64 7.19
C ALA A 56 10.76 7.31 7.96
N ALA A 57 11.00 7.34 9.29
CA ALA A 57 10.86 6.15 10.12
C ALA A 57 9.40 5.67 10.24
N VAL A 58 8.43 6.59 10.31
CA VAL A 58 7.00 6.27 10.26
C VAL A 58 6.64 5.69 8.90
N THR A 59 7.09 6.30 7.80
CA THR A 59 6.86 5.82 6.43
C THR A 59 7.43 4.41 6.23
N GLU A 60 8.64 4.15 6.70
CA GLU A 60 9.23 2.81 6.66
C GLU A 60 8.42 1.78 7.45
N GLN A 61 7.90 2.15 8.61
CA GLN A 61 7.11 1.25 9.45
C GLN A 61 5.78 0.88 8.77
N TRP A 62 5.00 1.86 8.30
CA TRP A 62 3.70 1.60 7.70
C TRP A 62 3.81 0.92 6.33
N THR A 63 4.78 1.28 5.49
CA THR A 63 4.99 0.62 4.19
C THR A 63 5.41 -0.84 4.37
N ARG A 64 6.27 -1.13 5.35
CA ARG A 64 6.68 -2.50 5.69
C ARG A 64 5.49 -3.32 6.21
N GLN A 65 4.68 -2.77 7.12
CA GLN A 65 3.47 -3.42 7.62
C GLN A 65 2.50 -3.70 6.47
N THR A 66 2.17 -2.70 5.66
CA THR A 66 1.27 -2.86 4.51
C THR A 66 1.79 -3.94 3.55
N THR A 67 3.08 -3.94 3.24
CA THR A 67 3.67 -4.93 2.32
C THR A 67 3.63 -6.35 2.90
N ALA A 68 3.86 -6.50 4.21
CA ALA A 68 3.81 -7.81 4.87
C ALA A 68 2.38 -8.39 4.89
N GLU A 69 1.38 -7.55 5.13
CA GLU A 69 -0.03 -7.98 5.23
C GLU A 69 -0.71 -8.10 3.85
N THR A 70 -0.18 -7.42 2.82
CA THR A 70 -0.80 -7.33 1.50
C THR A 70 0.17 -7.70 0.36
N ALA A 71 0.78 -8.89 0.44
CA ALA A 71 1.69 -9.35 -0.61
C ALA A 71 1.00 -9.32 -1.99
N LEU A 72 1.63 -8.65 -2.97
CA LEU A 72 1.15 -8.59 -4.34
C LEU A 72 1.69 -9.79 -5.13
N ARG A 73 0.79 -10.48 -5.81
CA ARG A 73 1.09 -11.54 -6.77
C ARG A 73 0.33 -11.26 -8.06
N ALA A 74 0.99 -11.40 -9.20
CA ALA A 74 0.39 -11.11 -10.50
C ALA A 74 -0.74 -12.08 -10.88
N ASP A 75 -0.69 -13.30 -10.36
CA ASP A 75 -1.73 -14.32 -10.53
C ASP A 75 -2.94 -14.14 -9.58
N ASP A 76 -2.85 -13.21 -8.62
CA ASP A 76 -3.92 -12.92 -7.65
C ASP A 76 -4.06 -11.41 -7.35
N LEU A 77 -4.13 -10.56 -8.37
CA LEU A 77 -4.39 -9.13 -8.19
C LEU A 77 -5.75 -8.85 -7.51
N PRO A 78 -6.85 -9.57 -7.82
CA PRO A 78 -8.10 -9.39 -7.09
C PRO A 78 -7.98 -9.69 -5.59
N GLY A 79 -7.27 -10.75 -5.21
CA GLY A 79 -7.01 -11.08 -3.80
C GLY A 79 -6.09 -10.05 -3.13
N TYR A 80 -5.07 -9.55 -3.84
CA TYR A 80 -4.23 -8.44 -3.34
C TYR A 80 -5.07 -7.21 -2.98
N VAL A 81 -5.97 -6.77 -3.88
CA VAL A 81 -6.83 -5.60 -3.64
C VAL A 81 -7.81 -5.85 -2.49
N GLY A 82 -8.34 -7.07 -2.36
CA GLY A 82 -9.16 -7.47 -1.23
C GLY A 82 -8.40 -7.37 0.11
N ARG A 83 -7.17 -7.88 0.18
CA ARG A 83 -6.29 -7.76 1.37
C ARG A 83 -5.93 -6.30 1.66
N LEU A 84 -5.69 -5.51 0.63
CA LEU A 84 -5.37 -4.08 0.77
C LEU A 84 -6.58 -3.28 1.29
N PHE A 85 -7.79 -3.60 0.84
CA PHE A 85 -9.04 -3.06 1.38
C PHE A 85 -9.18 -3.40 2.87
N ASP A 86 -9.01 -4.66 3.25
CA ASP A 86 -9.09 -5.13 4.63
C ASP A 86 -8.03 -4.43 5.51
N HIS A 87 -6.81 -4.26 4.99
CA HIS A 87 -5.72 -3.54 5.67
C HIS A 87 -6.07 -2.08 5.94
N PHE A 88 -6.57 -1.33 4.94
CA PHE A 88 -6.95 0.07 5.13
C PHE A 88 -8.17 0.24 6.03
N LEU A 89 -9.06 -0.73 6.06
CA LEU A 89 -10.19 -0.75 6.98
C LEU A 89 -9.74 -0.97 8.44
N ALA A 90 -8.79 -1.88 8.65
CA ALA A 90 -8.22 -2.17 9.97
C ALA A 90 -7.25 -1.07 10.45
N HIS A 91 -6.59 -0.36 9.53
CA HIS A 91 -5.57 0.64 9.79
C HIS A 91 -5.87 1.95 9.05
N PRO A 92 -6.93 2.70 9.43
CA PRO A 92 -7.35 3.91 8.73
C PRO A 92 -6.27 5.01 8.72
N GLU A 93 -5.37 5.03 9.70
CA GLU A 93 -4.21 5.91 9.70
C GLU A 93 -3.23 5.61 8.54
N ASN A 94 -3.09 4.35 8.10
CA ASN A 94 -2.27 4.00 6.94
C ASN A 94 -2.89 4.53 5.64
N ALA A 95 -4.22 4.51 5.53
CA ALA A 95 -4.93 5.10 4.39
C ALA A 95 -4.71 6.62 4.31
N ARG A 96 -4.68 7.33 5.46
CA ARG A 96 -4.38 8.77 5.53
C ARG A 96 -2.92 9.08 5.20
N LEU A 97 -1.98 8.30 5.74
CA LEU A 97 -0.55 8.45 5.43
C LEU A 97 -0.28 8.24 3.93
N GLN A 98 -0.93 7.26 3.30
CA GLN A 98 -0.85 7.06 1.85
C GLN A 98 -1.35 8.30 1.09
N ALA A 99 -2.49 8.87 1.50
CA ALA A 99 -3.03 10.08 0.87
C ALA A 99 -2.08 11.28 1.03
N TRP A 100 -1.50 11.48 2.21
CA TRP A 100 -0.52 12.54 2.43
C TRP A 100 0.76 12.35 1.60
N ALA A 101 1.25 11.11 1.48
CA ALA A 101 2.42 10.80 0.65
C ALA A 101 2.20 11.11 -0.85
N GLU A 102 0.95 11.16 -1.31
CA GLU A 102 0.59 11.53 -2.68
C GLU A 102 0.41 13.05 -2.88
N LEU A 103 0.06 13.76 -1.81
CA LEU A 103 -0.24 15.20 -1.84
C LEU A 103 0.98 16.06 -1.52
N GLU A 104 1.86 15.59 -0.66
CA GLU A 104 3.02 16.35 -0.20
C GLU A 104 4.28 15.96 -0.99
N PRO A 105 5.12 16.95 -1.36
CA PRO A 105 6.40 16.64 -2.00
C PRO A 105 7.28 15.84 -1.04
N ALA A 106 7.74 14.67 -1.50
CA ALA A 106 8.67 13.86 -0.75
C ALA A 106 10.10 14.40 -0.88
N ASP A 107 10.86 14.40 0.20
CA ASP A 107 12.30 14.54 0.10
C ASP A 107 12.94 13.23 -0.43
N GLU A 108 14.21 13.28 -0.83
CA GLU A 108 14.90 12.12 -1.42
C GLU A 108 14.86 10.88 -0.52
N ARG A 109 14.89 11.06 0.79
CA ARG A 109 14.85 9.96 1.78
C ARG A 109 13.49 9.28 1.79
N ILE A 110 12.42 10.06 1.81
CA ILE A 110 11.04 9.55 1.75
C ILE A 110 10.82 8.81 0.43
N ASP A 111 11.26 9.40 -0.68
CA ASP A 111 11.22 8.78 -2.01
C ASP A 111 11.91 7.41 -2.02
N GLN A 112 13.10 7.29 -1.45
CA GLN A 112 13.83 6.03 -1.35
C GLN A 112 13.05 4.98 -0.54
N VAL A 113 12.44 5.37 0.59
CA VAL A 113 11.62 4.47 1.40
C VAL A 113 10.40 3.98 0.61
N LEU A 114 9.70 4.89 -0.07
CA LEU A 114 8.53 4.55 -0.88
C LEU A 114 8.89 3.63 -2.05
N ARG A 115 9.97 3.91 -2.80
CA ARG A 115 10.46 3.07 -3.90
C ARG A 115 10.75 1.64 -3.45
N ARG A 116 11.38 1.42 -2.29
CA ARG A 116 11.62 0.07 -1.74
C ARG A 116 10.33 -0.74 -1.58
N SER A 117 9.20 -0.10 -1.31
CA SER A 117 7.90 -0.75 -1.21
C SER A 117 7.20 -0.90 -2.56
N VAL A 118 7.41 0.03 -3.50
CA VAL A 118 6.71 0.11 -4.79
C VAL A 118 7.40 -0.73 -5.87
N ASP A 119 8.73 -0.65 -5.97
CA ASP A 119 9.48 -1.30 -7.06
C ASP A 119 9.28 -2.82 -7.15
N PRO A 120 9.25 -3.60 -6.04
CA PRO A 120 8.95 -5.02 -6.11
C PRO A 120 7.54 -5.31 -6.66
N LYS A 121 6.55 -4.48 -6.31
CA LYS A 121 5.16 -4.60 -6.80
C LYS A 121 5.08 -4.32 -8.29
N LEU A 122 5.81 -3.29 -8.77
CA LEU A 122 5.90 -2.98 -10.19
C LEU A 122 6.58 -4.10 -10.97
N ALA A 123 7.65 -4.68 -10.42
CA ALA A 123 8.33 -5.81 -11.05
C ALA A 123 7.39 -7.01 -11.20
N GLU A 124 6.58 -7.29 -10.18
CA GLU A 124 5.61 -8.37 -10.18
C GLU A 124 4.47 -8.15 -11.18
N ILE A 125 3.90 -6.93 -11.26
CA ILE A 125 2.90 -6.60 -12.28
C ILE A 125 3.49 -6.76 -13.69
N ARG A 126 4.70 -6.24 -13.94
CA ARG A 126 5.38 -6.39 -15.22
C ARG A 126 5.66 -7.86 -15.57
N ARG A 127 5.97 -8.69 -14.58
CA ARG A 127 6.07 -10.14 -14.77
C ARG A 127 4.74 -10.69 -15.26
N GLY A 128 3.65 -10.38 -14.56
CA GLY A 128 2.30 -10.82 -14.97
C GLY A 128 1.90 -10.35 -16.37
N GLN A 129 2.27 -9.14 -16.75
CA GLN A 129 2.05 -8.62 -18.11
C GLN A 129 2.80 -9.44 -19.17
N ARG A 130 4.09 -9.74 -18.92
CA ARG A 130 4.87 -10.60 -19.84
C ARG A 130 4.34 -12.02 -19.94
N GLU A 131 3.78 -12.55 -18.88
CA GLU A 131 3.20 -13.91 -18.82
C GLU A 131 1.73 -13.94 -19.27
N GLY A 132 1.16 -12.78 -19.69
CA GLY A 132 -0.22 -12.64 -20.12
C GLY A 132 -1.25 -12.91 -19.01
N LEU A 133 -0.89 -12.79 -17.74
CA LEU A 133 -1.77 -12.90 -16.59
C LEU A 133 -2.48 -11.58 -16.26
N VAL A 134 -1.86 -10.47 -16.66
CA VAL A 134 -2.28 -9.11 -16.38
C VAL A 134 -2.34 -8.36 -17.69
N THR A 135 -3.38 -7.53 -17.88
CA THR A 135 -3.55 -6.72 -19.08
C THR A 135 -2.32 -5.85 -19.37
N THR A 136 -1.96 -5.71 -20.65
CA THR A 136 -0.94 -4.79 -21.15
C THR A 136 -1.51 -3.43 -21.55
N ASP A 137 -2.84 -3.28 -21.59
CA ASP A 137 -3.54 -2.03 -21.96
C ASP A 137 -3.24 -0.88 -21.00
N ILE A 138 -2.86 -1.22 -19.76
CA ILE A 138 -2.55 -0.24 -18.70
C ILE A 138 -1.10 -0.46 -18.24
N ALA A 139 -0.29 0.59 -18.33
CA ALA A 139 1.10 0.54 -17.85
C ALA A 139 1.17 0.17 -16.35
N ALA A 140 2.13 -0.69 -15.96
CA ALA A 140 2.25 -1.21 -14.60
C ALA A 140 2.21 -0.15 -13.48
N PRO A 141 2.86 1.03 -13.58
CA PRO A 141 2.77 2.07 -12.56
C PRO A 141 1.34 2.62 -12.39
N MET A 142 0.65 2.85 -13.53
CA MET A 142 -0.73 3.34 -13.51
C MET A 142 -1.68 2.28 -12.94
N LEU A 143 -1.52 1.02 -13.34
CA LEU A 143 -2.33 -0.09 -12.83
C LEU A 143 -2.16 -0.23 -11.31
N LEU A 144 -0.92 -0.24 -10.80
CA LEU A 144 -0.68 -0.31 -9.36
C LEU A 144 -1.36 0.84 -8.60
N ARG A 145 -1.24 2.07 -9.12
CA ARG A 145 -1.90 3.25 -8.55
C ARG A 145 -3.41 3.09 -8.52
N MET A 146 -4.04 2.72 -9.65
CA MET A 146 -5.49 2.52 -9.74
C MET A 146 -5.97 1.46 -8.75
N LEU A 147 -5.28 0.33 -8.63
CA LEU A 147 -5.62 -0.74 -7.70
C LEU A 147 -5.50 -0.30 -6.24
N THR A 148 -4.45 0.45 -5.91
CA THR A 148 -4.25 0.99 -4.55
C THR A 148 -5.35 1.98 -4.19
N GLU A 149 -5.68 2.91 -5.10
CA GLU A 149 -6.73 3.90 -4.88
C GLU A 149 -8.12 3.28 -4.78
N LEU A 150 -8.41 2.27 -5.61
CA LEU A 150 -9.69 1.54 -5.53
C LEU A 150 -9.88 0.92 -4.14
N ALA A 151 -8.86 0.25 -3.61
CA ALA A 151 -8.90 -0.34 -2.28
C ALA A 151 -9.02 0.74 -1.19
N ARG A 152 -8.13 1.75 -1.22
CA ARG A 152 -8.06 2.81 -0.21
C ARG A 152 -9.32 3.64 -0.13
N SER A 153 -9.76 4.19 -1.27
CA SER A 153 -10.95 5.04 -1.31
C SER A 153 -12.19 4.29 -0.85
N THR A 154 -12.36 3.03 -1.30
CA THR A 154 -13.53 2.24 -0.91
C THR A 154 -13.49 1.88 0.58
N ALA A 155 -12.32 1.53 1.13
CA ALA A 155 -12.16 1.23 2.56
C ALA A 155 -12.45 2.46 3.44
N VAL A 156 -11.94 3.64 3.06
CA VAL A 156 -12.20 4.90 3.77
C VAL A 156 -13.70 5.24 3.78
N HIS A 157 -14.39 5.05 2.65
CA HIS A 157 -15.85 5.27 2.56
C HIS A 157 -16.67 4.18 3.26
N ALA A 158 -16.14 2.96 3.40
CA ALA A 158 -16.78 1.91 4.17
C ALA A 158 -16.87 2.27 5.65
N GLY A 159 -15.78 2.80 6.19
CA GLY A 159 -15.69 3.24 7.59
C GLY A 159 -16.13 2.17 8.57
N ALA A 160 -16.78 2.58 9.66
CA ALA A 160 -17.39 1.71 10.68
C ALA A 160 -18.82 1.28 10.30
N GLY A 161 -19.11 1.07 9.02
CA GLY A 161 -20.42 0.66 8.55
C GLY A 161 -20.82 -0.77 8.96
N PRO A 162 -22.08 -1.18 8.74
CA PRO A 162 -22.52 -2.54 9.01
C PRO A 162 -21.68 -3.57 8.24
N ALA A 163 -21.38 -4.71 8.86
CA ALA A 163 -20.56 -5.78 8.29
C ALA A 163 -21.01 -6.24 6.90
N ALA A 164 -22.32 -6.35 6.66
CA ALA A 164 -22.89 -6.72 5.36
C ALA A 164 -22.53 -5.72 4.26
N ARG A 165 -22.54 -4.40 4.56
CA ARG A 165 -22.15 -3.34 3.63
C ARG A 165 -20.65 -3.38 3.35
N ILE A 166 -19.84 -3.58 4.37
CA ILE A 166 -18.37 -3.71 4.23
C ILE A 166 -18.05 -4.91 3.34
N GLY A 167 -18.68 -6.07 3.58
CA GLY A 167 -18.52 -7.26 2.74
C GLY A 167 -18.91 -7.04 1.28
N ALA A 168 -20.02 -6.33 1.02
CA ALA A 168 -20.43 -5.98 -0.33
C ALA A 168 -19.43 -5.07 -1.04
N GLN A 169 -18.89 -4.06 -0.35
CA GLN A 169 -17.87 -3.16 -0.88
C GLN A 169 -16.55 -3.89 -1.16
N ARG A 170 -16.12 -4.76 -0.25
CA ARG A 170 -14.96 -5.64 -0.48
C ARG A 170 -15.14 -6.50 -1.73
N SER A 171 -16.30 -7.13 -1.90
CA SER A 171 -16.61 -7.95 -3.08
C SER A 171 -16.61 -7.12 -4.36
N ALA A 172 -17.10 -5.88 -4.29
CA ALA A 172 -17.12 -4.96 -5.42
C ALA A 172 -15.69 -4.57 -5.88
N VAL A 173 -14.77 -4.24 -4.96
CA VAL A 173 -13.38 -3.91 -5.36
C VAL A 173 -12.65 -5.11 -5.93
N VAL A 174 -12.88 -6.33 -5.41
CA VAL A 174 -12.32 -7.57 -5.93
C VAL A 174 -12.84 -7.84 -7.36
N LEU A 175 -14.15 -7.68 -7.59
CA LEU A 175 -14.75 -7.84 -8.91
C LEU A 175 -14.24 -6.79 -9.91
N ALA A 176 -14.17 -5.51 -9.49
CA ALA A 176 -13.67 -4.43 -10.32
C ALA A 176 -12.20 -4.68 -10.73
N THR A 177 -11.38 -5.13 -9.79
CA THR A 177 -9.98 -5.49 -10.07
C THR A 177 -9.87 -6.61 -11.10
N ARG A 178 -10.69 -7.65 -10.98
CA ARG A 178 -10.70 -8.77 -11.94
C ARG A 178 -11.00 -8.29 -13.36
N ARG A 179 -11.94 -7.35 -13.52
CA ARG A 179 -12.29 -6.78 -14.82
C ARG A 179 -11.25 -5.80 -15.36
N LEU A 180 -10.62 -5.04 -14.47
CA LEU A 180 -9.65 -4.01 -14.83
C LEU A 180 -8.28 -4.60 -15.20
N ALA A 181 -7.83 -5.58 -14.42
CA ALA A 181 -6.47 -6.10 -14.49
C ALA A 181 -6.34 -7.44 -15.22
N GLY A 182 -7.46 -8.10 -15.52
CA GLY A 182 -7.46 -9.36 -16.27
C GLY A 182 -6.98 -9.15 -17.71
N PRO A 183 -6.44 -10.19 -18.36
CA PRO A 183 -6.04 -10.12 -19.75
C PRO A 183 -7.23 -9.72 -20.63
N SER A 184 -6.97 -8.96 -21.70
CA SER A 184 -8.00 -8.58 -22.66
C SER A 184 -8.53 -9.81 -23.42
N ALA A 185 -9.68 -9.67 -24.08
CA ALA A 185 -10.23 -10.75 -24.90
C ALA A 185 -9.26 -11.13 -26.04
N ALA A 186 -8.52 -10.15 -26.59
CA ALA A 186 -7.51 -10.39 -27.63
C ALA A 186 -6.32 -11.19 -27.07
N GLU A 187 -5.79 -10.79 -25.92
CA GLU A 187 -4.67 -11.49 -25.23
C GLU A 187 -5.06 -12.92 -24.82
N SER A 188 -6.32 -13.13 -24.41
CA SER A 188 -6.85 -14.45 -24.08
C SER A 188 -6.95 -15.36 -25.32
N ALA A 189 -7.43 -14.83 -26.45
CA ALA A 189 -7.55 -15.57 -27.70
C ALA A 189 -6.18 -15.97 -28.28
N GLU A 190 -5.17 -15.08 -28.22
CA GLU A 190 -3.79 -15.38 -28.65
C GLU A 190 -3.16 -16.49 -27.80
N ARG A 191 -3.41 -16.49 -26.50
CA ARG A 191 -2.92 -17.53 -25.60
C ARG A 191 -3.54 -18.89 -25.92
N ASP A 192 -4.84 -18.94 -26.15
CA ASP A 192 -5.56 -20.18 -26.48
C ASP A 192 -5.08 -20.76 -27.81
N GLN A 193 -4.74 -19.91 -28.79
CA GLN A 193 -4.15 -20.33 -30.06
C GLN A 193 -2.69 -20.86 -29.92
N ALA A 194 -1.90 -20.25 -29.01
CA ALA A 194 -0.51 -20.68 -28.78
C ALA A 194 -0.41 -22.02 -28.02
N VAL A 195 -1.45 -22.40 -27.27
CA VAL A 195 -1.52 -23.67 -26.51
C VAL A 195 -2.18 -24.80 -27.33
N ALA A 196 -2.86 -24.49 -28.44
CA ALA A 196 -3.47 -25.50 -29.28
C ALA A 196 -2.38 -26.44 -29.88
N PRO A 197 -2.50 -27.78 -29.76
CA PRO A 197 -1.56 -28.71 -30.35
C PRO A 197 -1.60 -28.55 -31.87
N PRO A 198 -0.46 -28.76 -32.58
CA PRO A 198 -0.42 -28.65 -34.05
C PRO A 198 -1.45 -29.61 -34.65
N ALA A 199 -2.38 -29.06 -35.39
CA ALA A 199 -3.35 -29.83 -36.17
C ALA A 199 -2.61 -30.60 -37.25
N GLY A 200 -2.46 -31.92 -37.06
CA GLY A 200 -1.92 -32.78 -38.14
C GLY A 200 -0.81 -33.71 -37.72
N ALA A 201 -1.14 -34.70 -36.91
CA ALA A 201 -0.49 -35.99 -36.99
C ALA A 201 -1.62 -37.04 -37.05
N SER A 202 -2.19 -37.22 -38.28
CA SER A 202 -2.94 -38.42 -38.56
C SER A 202 -1.98 -39.56 -38.90
N PRO A 203 -2.26 -40.78 -38.46
CA PRO A 203 -1.41 -41.95 -38.68
C PRO A 203 -1.38 -42.39 -40.15
#